data_fc00a8a314214c11fd1fb0c985d6e594
#
_entry.id   fc00a8a314214c11fd1fb0c985d6e594
#
_cell.length_a   1.000
_cell.length_b   1.000
_cell.length_c   1.000
_cell.angle_alpha   90.00
_cell.angle_beta   90.00
_cell.angle_gamma   90.00
#
_symmetry.space_group_name_H-M   'P 1'
#
loop_
_entity.id
_entity.type
_entity.pdbx_description
1 polymer ?
#
loop_
_entity_poly.entity_id
_entity_poly.type
_entity_poly.pdbx_seq_one_letter_code
_entity_poly.pdbx_strand_id
1 'polypeptide(L)'
;MALKKKYREKVFTIHIQDPKVSVENFDLIICPEHDNLKGSNVINTIGAIHYLSEYEINKEKNYLKIEKENKKKITFILGGPNKY
;
A
#
# COMPACT_ATOMS: atom_id res chain seq x y z
N MET A 1 -13.05 15.52 1.75
CA MET A 1 -13.13 16.62 2.74
C MET A 1 -14.33 17.52 2.55
N ALA A 2 -14.55 18.07 1.36
CA ALA A 2 -15.76 18.84 1.06
C ALA A 2 -17.05 18.03 1.28
N LEU A 3 -17.06 16.74 0.92
CA LEU A 3 -18.18 15.84 1.15
C LEU A 3 -18.51 15.64 2.63
N LYS A 4 -17.50 15.52 3.49
CA LYS A 4 -17.71 15.37 4.94
C LYS A 4 -18.22 16.65 5.56
N LYS A 5 -17.80 17.83 5.10
CA LYS A 5 -18.35 19.12 5.54
C LYS A 5 -19.82 19.27 5.18
N LYS A 6 -20.22 18.79 3.98
CA LYS A 6 -21.59 18.94 3.46
C LYS A 6 -22.56 17.90 4.03
N TYR A 7 -22.07 16.68 4.36
CA TYR A 7 -22.90 15.52 4.73
C TYR A 7 -22.45 14.86 6.04
N ARG A 8 -22.07 15.63 7.04
CA ARG A 8 -21.43 15.22 8.30
C ARG A 8 -21.94 13.91 8.93
N GLU A 9 -23.24 13.70 8.90
CA GLU A 9 -23.87 12.53 9.56
C GLU A 9 -24.21 11.39 8.58
N LYS A 10 -24.03 11.60 7.27
CA LYS A 10 -24.45 10.65 6.23
C LYS A 10 -23.28 10.00 5.47
N VAL A 11 -22.06 10.44 5.72
CA VAL A 11 -20.88 9.99 4.99
C VAL A 11 -19.83 9.50 5.96
N PHE A 12 -19.45 8.23 5.83
CA PHE A 12 -18.29 7.64 6.50
C PHE A 12 -17.12 7.61 5.51
N THR A 13 -16.02 8.26 5.86
CA THR A 13 -14.87 8.44 5.00
C THR A 13 -13.77 7.45 5.38
N ILE A 14 -13.31 6.66 4.41
CA ILE A 14 -12.17 5.76 4.55
C ILE A 14 -11.08 6.23 3.59
N HIS A 15 -9.87 6.41 4.12
CA HIS A 15 -8.70 6.71 3.31
C HIS A 15 -7.70 5.56 3.38
N ILE A 16 -7.13 5.19 2.24
CA ILE A 16 -6.11 4.14 2.13
C ILE A 16 -4.78 4.81 1.83
N GLN A 17 -3.74 4.49 2.57
CA GLN A 17 -2.40 5.08 2.61
C GLN A 17 -2.34 6.34 3.49
N ASP A 18 -1.14 6.93 3.63
CA ASP A 18 -0.94 8.17 4.37
C ASP A 18 -1.55 9.35 3.59
N PRO A 19 -2.55 10.04 4.16
CA PRO A 19 -3.22 11.14 3.47
C PRO A 19 -2.38 12.42 3.35
N LYS A 20 -1.23 12.50 4.05
CA LYS A 20 -0.38 13.69 4.14
C LYS A 20 -1.09 14.95 4.67
N VAL A 21 -2.22 14.76 5.34
CA VAL A 21 -3.02 15.79 6.03
C VAL A 21 -3.48 15.25 7.38
N SER A 22 -4.08 16.08 8.21
CA SER A 22 -4.53 15.67 9.54
C SER A 22 -5.46 14.44 9.48
N VAL A 23 -5.15 13.45 10.30
CA VAL A 23 -5.92 12.20 10.42
C VAL A 23 -7.36 12.43 10.89
N GLU A 24 -7.60 13.52 11.60
CA GLU A 24 -8.93 13.90 12.12
C GLU A 24 -9.94 14.23 11.01
N ASN A 25 -9.45 14.44 9.79
CA ASN A 25 -10.30 14.72 8.62
C ASN A 25 -11.02 13.47 8.09
N PHE A 26 -10.66 12.28 8.57
CA PHE A 26 -11.23 11.00 8.13
C PHE A 26 -11.84 10.23 9.29
N ASP A 27 -12.82 9.38 9.00
CA ASP A 27 -13.39 8.48 9.99
C ASP A 27 -12.50 7.26 10.21
N LEU A 28 -11.85 6.78 9.14
CA LEU A 28 -10.92 5.66 9.18
C LEU A 28 -9.78 5.88 8.17
N ILE A 29 -8.57 5.54 8.60
CA ILE A 29 -7.38 5.49 7.73
C ILE A 29 -6.79 4.09 7.84
N ILE A 30 -6.44 3.50 6.70
CA ILE A 30 -5.73 2.22 6.60
C ILE A 30 -4.40 2.49 5.91
N CYS A 31 -3.29 2.34 6.63
CA CYS A 31 -1.97 2.58 6.05
C CYS A 31 -0.93 1.56 6.55
N PRO A 32 0.14 1.33 5.77
CA PRO A 32 1.23 0.47 6.17
C PRO A 32 1.95 0.98 7.42
N GLU A 33 2.46 0.06 8.24
CA GLU A 33 3.24 0.40 9.45
C GLU A 33 4.46 1.27 9.16
N HIS A 34 5.10 1.08 8.00
CA HIS A 34 6.29 1.82 7.62
C HIS A 34 6.03 3.31 7.35
N ASP A 35 4.78 3.73 7.15
CA ASP A 35 4.42 5.15 7.02
C ASP A 35 4.41 5.87 8.37
N ASN A 36 4.52 5.12 9.49
CA ASN A 36 4.57 5.64 10.86
C ASN A 36 3.38 6.55 11.25
N LEU A 37 2.28 6.46 10.54
CA LEU A 37 1.06 7.20 10.85
C LEU A 37 0.34 6.53 12.02
N LYS A 38 -0.04 7.33 13.02
CA LYS A 38 -0.75 6.85 14.22
C LYS A 38 -1.96 7.74 14.53
N GLY A 39 -2.98 7.13 15.08
CA GLY A 39 -4.19 7.82 15.51
C GLY A 39 -5.25 6.82 15.99
N SER A 40 -6.23 7.26 16.73
CA SER A 40 -7.34 6.41 17.20
C SER A 40 -8.19 5.86 16.05
N ASN A 41 -8.16 6.51 14.91
CA ASN A 41 -8.86 6.15 13.68
C ASN A 41 -7.93 5.59 12.61
N VAL A 42 -6.71 5.16 12.98
CA VAL A 42 -5.71 4.60 12.05
C VAL A 42 -5.53 3.12 12.31
N ILE A 43 -5.69 2.32 11.27
CA ILE A 43 -5.34 0.89 11.24
C ILE A 43 -4.05 0.73 10.45
N ASN A 44 -3.02 0.17 11.07
CA ASN A 44 -1.77 -0.13 10.40
C ASN A 44 -1.76 -1.57 9.87
N THR A 45 -1.34 -1.72 8.62
CA THR A 45 -1.14 -3.02 7.95
C THR A 45 0.34 -3.36 7.90
N ILE A 46 0.68 -4.65 7.91
CA ILE A 46 2.08 -5.12 7.84
C ILE A 46 2.73 -4.67 6.53
N GLY A 47 1.99 -4.63 5.43
CA GLY A 47 2.47 -4.20 4.12
C GLY A 47 1.44 -3.37 3.38
N ALA A 48 1.83 -2.87 2.22
CA ALA A 48 0.91 -2.15 1.34
C ALA A 48 -0.21 -3.07 0.84
N ILE A 49 -1.40 -2.52 0.67
CA ILE A 49 -2.52 -3.24 0.07
C ILE A 49 -2.22 -3.46 -1.41
N HIS A 50 -2.25 -4.72 -1.84
CA HIS A 50 -2.00 -5.12 -3.22
C HIS A 50 -2.87 -6.33 -3.58
N TYR A 51 -2.99 -6.60 -4.87
CA TYR A 51 -3.75 -7.74 -5.40
C TYR A 51 -2.92 -9.00 -5.62
N LEU A 52 -1.60 -8.95 -5.41
CA LEU A 52 -0.72 -10.08 -5.64
C LEU A 52 -0.99 -11.18 -4.63
N SER A 53 -1.34 -12.34 -5.12
CA SER A 53 -1.50 -13.58 -4.35
C SER A 53 -0.34 -14.55 -4.65
N GLU A 54 -0.20 -15.56 -3.82
CA GLU A 54 0.75 -16.64 -4.07
C GLU A 54 0.50 -17.31 -5.43
N TYR A 55 -0.75 -17.43 -5.82
CA TYR A 55 -1.15 -17.94 -7.14
C TYR A 55 -0.59 -17.08 -8.27
N GLU A 56 -0.75 -15.76 -8.21
CA GLU A 56 -0.23 -14.83 -9.23
C GLU A 56 1.30 -14.90 -9.34
N ILE A 57 1.99 -14.94 -8.20
CA ILE A 57 3.45 -15.07 -8.16
C ILE A 57 3.90 -16.38 -8.79
N ASN A 58 3.26 -17.49 -8.48
CA ASN A 58 3.60 -18.81 -9.04
C ASN A 58 3.31 -18.90 -10.52
N LYS A 59 2.27 -18.26 -11.02
CA LYS A 59 1.92 -18.19 -12.44
C LYS A 59 3.03 -17.54 -13.26
N GLU A 60 3.62 -16.46 -12.74
CA GLU A 60 4.65 -15.69 -13.42
C GLU A 60 6.09 -16.17 -13.11
N LYS A 61 6.24 -17.19 -12.29
CA LYS A 61 7.54 -17.71 -11.81
C LYS A 61 8.54 -18.03 -12.91
N ASN A 62 8.07 -18.46 -14.07
CA ASN A 62 8.92 -18.87 -15.19
C ASN A 62 8.98 -17.82 -16.31
N TYR A 63 8.43 -16.65 -16.12
CA TYR A 63 8.36 -15.60 -17.13
C TYR A 63 9.74 -15.22 -17.70
N LEU A 64 10.73 -15.09 -16.85
CA LEU A 64 12.09 -14.69 -17.25
C LEU A 64 12.95 -15.86 -17.77
N LYS A 65 12.45 -17.10 -17.78
CA LYS A 65 13.19 -18.30 -18.25
C LYS A 65 14.64 -18.33 -17.77
N ILE A 66 14.87 -17.97 -16.52
CA ILE A 66 16.21 -17.97 -15.93
C ILE A 66 16.69 -19.41 -15.86
N GLU A 67 17.75 -19.73 -16.56
CA GLU A 67 18.33 -21.08 -16.58
C GLU A 67 18.67 -21.54 -15.17
N LYS A 68 18.33 -22.80 -14.86
CA LYS A 68 18.65 -23.43 -13.57
C LYS A 68 20.12 -23.84 -13.55
N GLU A 69 21.02 -22.87 -13.53
CA GLU A 69 22.43 -23.15 -13.23
C GLU A 69 22.64 -23.17 -11.72
N ASN A 70 23.57 -24.02 -11.26
CA ASN A 70 24.01 -24.10 -9.84
C ASN A 70 24.80 -22.85 -9.38
N LYS A 71 24.48 -21.68 -9.91
CA LYS A 71 25.13 -20.42 -9.59
C LYS A 71 24.26 -19.61 -8.61
N LYS A 72 24.91 -18.88 -7.72
CA LYS A 72 24.21 -17.89 -6.88
C LYS A 72 23.64 -16.80 -7.77
N LYS A 73 22.36 -16.49 -7.57
CA LYS A 73 21.67 -15.42 -8.29
C LYS A 73 21.55 -14.20 -7.38
N ILE A 74 21.93 -13.04 -7.88
CA ILE A 74 21.79 -11.76 -7.18
C ILE A 74 20.89 -10.90 -8.06
N THR A 75 19.80 -10.41 -7.48
CA THR A 75 18.84 -9.55 -8.17
C THR A 75 18.97 -8.12 -7.65
N PHE A 76 19.13 -7.17 -8.55
CA PHE A 76 19.09 -5.75 -8.24
C PHE A 76 17.79 -5.17 -8.75
N ILE A 77 17.03 -4.53 -7.86
CA ILE A 77 15.79 -3.85 -8.21
C ILE A 77 16.05 -2.35 -8.14
N LEU A 78 16.02 -1.70 -9.30
CA LEU A 78 16.20 -0.25 -9.41
C LEU A 78 14.85 0.42 -9.58
N GLY A 79 14.53 1.33 -8.66
CA GLY A 79 13.34 2.18 -8.78
C GLY A 79 13.55 3.27 -9.83
N GLY A 80 12.49 3.62 -10.54
CA GLY A 80 12.49 4.76 -11.44
C GLY A 80 12.38 6.10 -10.70
N PRO A 81 12.59 7.22 -11.40
CA PRO A 81 12.41 8.54 -10.80
C PRO A 81 10.96 8.74 -10.34
N ASN A 82 10.80 9.16 -9.10
CA ASN A 82 9.49 9.50 -8.53
C ASN A 82 9.25 11.00 -8.68
N LYS A 83 8.02 11.37 -9.04
CA LYS A 83 7.61 12.78 -9.11
C LYS A 83 7.23 13.36 -7.73
N TYR A 84 7.49 12.64 -6.66
CA TYR A 84 7.19 13.08 -5.27
C TYR A 84 8.46 13.44 -4.54
#